data_4c19ddbc6fd28841d96ca0de34179dd4
#
_entry.id   4c19ddbc6fd28841d96ca0de34179dd4
#
_cell.length_a   1.000
_cell.length_b   1.000
_cell.length_c   1.000
_cell.angle_alpha   90.00
_cell.angle_beta   90.00
_cell.angle_gamma   90.00
#
_symmetry.space_group_name_H-M   'P 1'
#
loop_
_entity.id
_entity.type
_entity.pdbx_description
1 polymer ?
#
loop_
_entity_poly.entity_id
_entity_poly.type
_entity_poly.pdbx_seq_one_letter_code
_entity_poly.pdbx_strand_id
1 'polypeptide(L)'
;NRIFTTACAAGNYAIGYGFDLLQLDKADLVIAGGSDPFSYISFTGFNQLGAVAPEKCQPFDKNRKGMLTGEGAGILILEILESAIKRNATIYAEILGYGLSCDAYHMTNPQSDGVADCMRNALKEANILIDDVDYINAHGTGTKLNDKAECAAIKQVFGNHKVATSSIKSMLGHTMGAASAIEAIACCLTVQNSLIPPTINYETPDPECDIDCVPNIARKQRVDIALNNGFAFGGNNSCLVIRKFTK
;
A
#
# COMPACT_ATOMS: atom_id res chain seq x y z
N ASN A 1 0.00 -4.58 -23.62
CA ASN A 1 -0.85 -3.64 -22.89
C ASN A 1 -1.90 -4.40 -22.09
N ARG A 2 -2.03 -4.09 -20.80
CA ARG A 2 -2.99 -4.70 -19.86
C ARG A 2 -3.60 -3.62 -18.99
N ILE A 3 -4.88 -3.78 -18.64
CA ILE A 3 -5.60 -2.93 -17.70
C ILE A 3 -6.11 -3.83 -16.56
N PHE A 4 -5.90 -3.37 -15.34
CA PHE A 4 -6.36 -4.04 -14.13
C PHE A 4 -7.53 -3.25 -13.53
N THR A 5 -8.66 -3.92 -13.34
CA THR A 5 -9.90 -3.31 -12.84
C THR A 5 -10.18 -3.73 -11.39
N THR A 6 -9.12 -3.84 -10.58
CA THR A 6 -9.19 -4.24 -9.18
C THR A 6 -9.29 -3.04 -8.22
N ALA A 7 -9.96 -1.98 -8.67
CA ALA A 7 -10.22 -0.76 -7.92
C ALA A 7 -8.95 -0.22 -7.22
N CYS A 8 -8.99 0.02 -5.90
CA CYS A 8 -7.91 0.63 -5.15
C CYS A 8 -6.59 -0.19 -5.13
N ALA A 9 -6.65 -1.48 -5.40
CA ALA A 9 -5.48 -2.36 -5.48
C ALA A 9 -4.83 -2.38 -6.89
N ALA A 10 -5.44 -1.75 -7.89
CA ALA A 10 -5.05 -1.88 -9.30
C ALA A 10 -3.58 -1.55 -9.58
N GLY A 11 -3.04 -0.53 -8.92
CA GLY A 11 -1.62 -0.17 -9.05
C GLY A 11 -0.68 -1.30 -8.63
N ASN A 12 -0.92 -1.93 -7.47
CA ASN A 12 -0.13 -3.08 -7.01
C ASN A 12 -0.28 -4.28 -7.94
N TYR A 13 -1.50 -4.57 -8.42
CA TYR A 13 -1.73 -5.63 -9.41
C TYR A 13 -0.94 -5.38 -10.72
N ALA A 14 -0.92 -4.15 -11.18
CA ALA A 14 -0.14 -3.79 -12.38
C ALA A 14 1.36 -3.98 -12.18
N ILE A 15 1.88 -3.57 -11.01
CA ILE A 15 3.29 -3.71 -10.64
C ILE A 15 3.66 -5.20 -10.47
N GLY A 16 2.84 -5.97 -9.72
CA GLY A 16 3.06 -7.41 -9.53
C GLY A 16 3.04 -8.19 -10.84
N TYR A 17 2.08 -7.89 -11.74
CA TYR A 17 2.07 -8.49 -13.07
C TYR A 17 3.29 -8.09 -13.91
N GLY A 18 3.75 -6.84 -13.79
CA GLY A 18 4.99 -6.39 -14.43
C GLY A 18 6.21 -7.16 -13.91
N PHE A 19 6.26 -7.41 -12.62
CA PHE A 19 7.28 -8.25 -11.98
C PHE A 19 7.27 -9.68 -12.56
N ASP A 20 6.09 -10.32 -12.69
CA ASP A 20 5.97 -11.66 -13.29
C ASP A 20 6.47 -11.70 -14.73
N LEU A 21 6.15 -10.69 -15.54
CA LEU A 21 6.61 -10.63 -16.93
C LEU A 21 8.13 -10.59 -17.04
N LEU A 22 8.80 -9.87 -16.14
CA LEU A 22 10.26 -9.82 -16.08
C LEU A 22 10.85 -11.14 -15.57
N GLN A 23 10.29 -11.73 -14.51
CA GLN A 23 10.75 -13.02 -13.96
C GLN A 23 10.60 -14.18 -14.96
N LEU A 24 9.60 -14.10 -15.84
CA LEU A 24 9.32 -15.10 -16.87
C LEU A 24 9.99 -14.82 -18.23
N ASP A 25 10.91 -13.87 -18.29
CA ASP A 25 11.58 -13.42 -19.55
C ASP A 25 10.61 -13.09 -20.68
N LYS A 26 9.44 -12.50 -20.31
CA LYS A 26 8.40 -12.06 -21.28
C LYS A 26 8.52 -10.58 -21.65
N ALA A 27 9.34 -9.84 -20.92
CA ALA A 27 9.64 -8.44 -21.20
C ALA A 27 11.05 -8.10 -20.65
N ASP A 28 11.74 -7.17 -21.31
CA ASP A 28 13.03 -6.64 -20.84
C ASP A 28 12.80 -5.43 -19.89
N LEU A 29 11.69 -4.73 -20.11
CA LEU A 29 11.29 -3.54 -19.35
C LEU A 29 9.77 -3.44 -19.32
N VAL A 30 9.22 -3.08 -18.15
CA VAL A 30 7.78 -2.88 -17.97
C VAL A 30 7.51 -1.49 -17.39
N ILE A 31 6.54 -0.78 -17.98
CA ILE A 31 5.98 0.44 -17.42
C ILE A 31 4.68 0.05 -16.73
N ALA A 32 4.65 0.18 -15.39
CA ALA A 32 3.52 -0.24 -14.57
C ALA A 32 3.11 0.87 -13.59
N GLY A 33 1.84 0.92 -13.25
CA GLY A 33 1.32 1.88 -12.27
C GLY A 33 -0.16 2.14 -12.41
N GLY A 34 -0.60 3.31 -12.01
CA GLY A 34 -2.00 3.73 -12.06
C GLY A 34 -2.14 5.24 -12.22
N SER A 35 -3.25 5.65 -12.80
CA SER A 35 -3.65 7.05 -12.97
C SER A 35 -5.15 7.16 -12.81
N ASP A 36 -5.58 8.04 -11.92
CA ASP A 36 -6.99 8.36 -11.73
C ASP A 36 -7.19 9.88 -11.57
N PRO A 37 -7.99 10.50 -12.42
CA PRO A 37 -8.44 11.88 -12.23
C PRO A 37 -9.59 11.93 -11.23
N PHE A 38 -9.89 13.12 -10.70
CA PHE A 38 -11.09 13.32 -9.92
C PHE A 38 -12.34 12.98 -10.75
N SER A 39 -13.21 12.15 -10.20
CA SER A 39 -14.44 11.71 -10.84
C SER A 39 -15.65 12.00 -9.97
N TYR A 40 -16.63 12.76 -10.50
CA TYR A 40 -17.91 12.98 -9.86
C TYR A 40 -18.66 11.67 -9.57
N ILE A 41 -18.53 10.67 -10.43
CA ILE A 41 -19.18 9.37 -10.27
C ILE A 41 -18.59 8.67 -9.03
N SER A 42 -17.26 8.60 -8.95
CA SER A 42 -16.57 8.00 -7.82
C SER A 42 -16.87 8.77 -6.52
N PHE A 43 -16.77 10.10 -6.53
CA PHE A 43 -17.07 10.94 -5.37
C PHE A 43 -18.50 10.74 -4.87
N THR A 44 -19.48 10.79 -5.77
CA THR A 44 -20.91 10.61 -5.41
C THR A 44 -21.16 9.20 -4.88
N GLY A 45 -20.56 8.18 -5.50
CA GLY A 45 -20.68 6.80 -5.04
C GLY A 45 -20.14 6.61 -3.62
N PHE A 46 -18.94 7.09 -3.33
CA PHE A 46 -18.35 6.99 -1.98
C PHE A 46 -19.09 7.84 -0.95
N ASN A 47 -19.61 9.01 -1.36
CA ASN A 47 -20.43 9.83 -0.48
C ASN A 47 -21.76 9.13 -0.13
N GLN A 48 -22.41 8.48 -1.10
CA GLN A 48 -23.64 7.70 -0.86
C GLN A 48 -23.39 6.51 0.07
N LEU A 49 -22.19 5.93 0.05
CA LEU A 49 -21.77 4.86 0.96
C LEU A 49 -21.39 5.38 2.36
N GLY A 50 -21.42 6.71 2.59
CA GLY A 50 -20.99 7.31 3.84
C GLY A 50 -19.49 7.13 4.13
N ALA A 51 -18.69 6.94 3.10
CA ALA A 51 -17.24 6.67 3.23
C ALA A 51 -16.36 7.92 3.06
N VAL A 52 -16.95 9.09 2.73
CA VAL A 52 -16.25 10.37 2.55
C VAL A 52 -16.25 11.15 3.86
N ALA A 53 -15.07 11.56 4.30
CA ALA A 53 -14.91 12.43 5.46
C ALA A 53 -15.32 13.88 5.13
N PRO A 54 -15.94 14.63 6.06
CA PRO A 54 -16.38 15.99 5.78
C PRO A 54 -15.25 17.02 5.65
N GLU A 55 -14.09 16.78 6.30
CA GLU A 55 -13.01 17.78 6.38
C GLU A 55 -11.61 17.20 6.14
N LYS A 56 -11.28 16.10 6.79
CA LYS A 56 -9.93 15.55 6.78
C LYS A 56 -9.92 14.02 6.82
N CYS A 57 -8.93 13.42 6.18
CA CYS A 57 -8.64 12.00 6.26
C CYS A 57 -7.79 11.75 7.51
N GLN A 58 -8.27 10.87 8.42
CA GLN A 58 -7.65 10.57 9.71
C GLN A 58 -7.45 9.06 9.88
N PRO A 59 -6.56 8.42 9.12
CA PRO A 59 -6.35 6.98 9.26
C PRO A 59 -5.97 6.60 10.69
N PHE A 60 -6.57 5.51 11.19
CA PHE A 60 -6.33 4.93 12.52
C PHE A 60 -6.76 5.78 13.72
N ASP A 61 -7.21 7.00 13.51
CA ASP A 61 -7.75 7.85 14.59
C ASP A 61 -9.12 7.34 15.06
N LYS A 62 -9.38 7.44 16.37
CA LYS A 62 -10.67 7.04 16.96
C LYS A 62 -11.85 7.80 16.34
N ASN A 63 -11.65 9.07 15.98
CA ASN A 63 -12.68 9.96 15.47
C ASN A 63 -12.73 9.98 13.93
N ARG A 64 -12.03 9.07 13.25
CA ARG A 64 -12.03 8.97 11.78
C ARG A 64 -13.45 8.84 11.22
N LYS A 65 -13.74 9.55 10.14
CA LYS A 65 -15.07 9.63 9.53
C LYS A 65 -15.11 9.20 8.07
N GLY A 66 -14.02 8.71 7.54
CA GLY A 66 -13.92 8.31 6.14
C GLY A 66 -12.65 8.82 5.47
N MET A 67 -12.57 8.60 4.16
CA MET A 67 -11.50 9.07 3.31
C MET A 67 -11.81 10.43 2.68
N LEU A 68 -10.81 11.08 2.12
CA LEU A 68 -10.98 12.12 1.12
C LEU A 68 -10.62 11.55 -0.25
N THR A 69 -11.42 11.84 -1.27
CA THR A 69 -11.09 11.48 -2.65
C THR A 69 -9.95 12.37 -3.14
N GLY A 70 -8.93 11.75 -3.72
CA GLY A 70 -7.81 12.43 -4.35
C GLY A 70 -7.72 12.10 -5.85
N GLU A 71 -6.80 12.74 -6.54
CA GLU A 71 -6.42 12.43 -7.92
C GLU A 71 -4.91 12.36 -8.06
N GLY A 72 -4.41 11.63 -9.05
CA GLY A 72 -2.98 11.52 -9.27
C GLY A 72 -2.60 10.39 -10.21
N ALA A 73 -1.31 10.28 -10.47
CA ALA A 73 -0.70 9.21 -11.24
C ALA A 73 0.63 8.80 -10.61
N GLY A 74 0.89 7.50 -10.55
CA GLY A 74 2.15 6.92 -10.14
C GLY A 74 2.58 5.86 -11.15
N ILE A 75 3.74 6.06 -11.77
CA ILE A 75 4.27 5.15 -12.79
C ILE A 75 5.69 4.75 -12.39
N LEU A 76 5.92 3.44 -12.41
CA LEU A 76 7.22 2.83 -12.19
C LEU A 76 7.74 2.21 -13.49
N ILE A 77 9.04 2.30 -13.68
CA ILE A 77 9.76 1.54 -14.70
C ILE A 77 10.42 0.37 -14.00
N LEU A 78 10.00 -0.83 -14.35
CA LEU A 78 10.53 -2.09 -13.82
C LEU A 78 11.47 -2.68 -14.85
N GLU A 79 12.59 -3.21 -14.39
CA GLU A 79 13.65 -3.73 -15.22
C GLU A 79 14.45 -4.80 -14.46
N ILE A 80 15.01 -5.76 -15.16
CA ILE A 80 15.89 -6.76 -14.56
C ILE A 80 17.15 -6.07 -14.03
N LEU A 81 17.62 -6.48 -12.85
CA LEU A 81 18.74 -5.85 -12.13
C LEU A 81 20.00 -5.72 -12.98
N GLU A 82 20.38 -6.78 -13.69
CA GLU A 82 21.56 -6.83 -14.55
C GLU A 82 21.49 -5.78 -15.67
N SER A 83 20.30 -5.57 -16.25
CA SER A 83 20.06 -4.57 -17.29
C SER A 83 20.21 -3.15 -16.72
N ALA A 84 19.61 -2.91 -15.56
CA ALA A 84 19.69 -1.61 -14.88
C ALA A 84 21.15 -1.24 -14.52
N ILE A 85 21.92 -2.21 -14.00
CA ILE A 85 23.33 -2.04 -13.69
C ILE A 85 24.14 -1.76 -14.96
N LYS A 86 23.92 -2.53 -16.04
CA LYS A 86 24.65 -2.41 -17.32
C LYS A 86 24.52 -1.02 -17.94
N ARG A 87 23.34 -0.38 -17.81
CA ARG A 87 23.11 0.97 -18.34
C ARG A 87 23.36 2.09 -17.32
N ASN A 88 23.89 1.77 -16.13
CA ASN A 88 24.10 2.71 -15.02
C ASN A 88 22.82 3.45 -14.61
N ALA A 89 21.70 2.72 -14.51
CA ALA A 89 20.44 3.30 -14.04
C ALA A 89 20.53 3.75 -12.59
N THR A 90 19.73 4.77 -12.24
CA THR A 90 19.42 5.03 -10.84
C THR A 90 18.40 4.00 -10.37
N ILE A 91 18.80 3.12 -9.46
CA ILE A 91 17.93 2.10 -8.88
C ILE A 91 17.39 2.65 -7.56
N TYR A 92 16.09 2.82 -7.45
CA TYR A 92 15.42 3.34 -6.24
C TYR A 92 15.21 2.25 -5.19
N ALA A 93 14.80 1.07 -5.65
CA ALA A 93 14.51 -0.08 -4.79
C ALA A 93 14.42 -1.35 -5.64
N GLU A 94 14.30 -2.49 -4.97
CA GLU A 94 14.02 -3.78 -5.59
C GLU A 94 12.61 -4.25 -5.19
N ILE A 95 11.87 -4.83 -6.13
CA ILE A 95 10.64 -5.57 -5.85
C ILE A 95 11.02 -7.03 -5.66
N LEU A 96 10.74 -7.59 -4.49
CA LEU A 96 11.11 -8.97 -4.16
C LEU A 96 10.00 -9.97 -4.44
N GLY A 97 8.75 -9.50 -4.43
CA GLY A 97 7.58 -10.32 -4.62
C GLY A 97 6.30 -9.57 -4.28
N TYR A 98 5.18 -10.24 -4.44
CA TYR A 98 3.88 -9.70 -4.10
C TYR A 98 2.91 -10.80 -3.67
N GLY A 99 1.91 -10.45 -2.91
CA GLY A 99 0.85 -11.34 -2.49
C GLY A 99 -0.52 -10.82 -2.90
N LEU A 100 -1.40 -11.72 -3.25
CA LEU A 100 -2.80 -11.45 -3.55
C LEU A 100 -3.68 -12.34 -2.68
N SER A 101 -4.87 -11.84 -2.37
CA SER A 101 -5.98 -12.61 -1.81
C SER A 101 -7.31 -11.99 -2.22
N CYS A 102 -8.39 -12.72 -2.02
CA CYS A 102 -9.72 -12.16 -2.22
C CYS A 102 -10.66 -12.71 -1.14
N ASP A 103 -11.21 -11.80 -0.31
CA ASP A 103 -12.16 -12.19 0.74
C ASP A 103 -13.47 -12.70 0.15
N ALA A 104 -13.95 -12.08 -0.93
CA ALA A 104 -15.24 -12.34 -1.57
C ALA A 104 -16.43 -12.37 -0.57
N TYR A 105 -16.28 -11.67 0.56
CA TYR A 105 -17.25 -11.68 1.66
C TYR A 105 -18.31 -10.59 1.51
N HIS A 106 -17.86 -9.35 1.33
CA HIS A 106 -18.76 -8.19 1.21
C HIS A 106 -18.08 -7.08 0.42
N MET A 107 -18.87 -6.26 -0.30
CA MET A 107 -18.32 -5.20 -1.15
C MET A 107 -17.46 -4.20 -0.36
N THR A 108 -17.90 -3.78 0.82
CA THR A 108 -17.28 -2.67 1.58
C THR A 108 -16.84 -3.05 2.99
N ASN A 109 -16.93 -4.34 3.37
CA ASN A 109 -16.53 -4.82 4.70
C ASN A 109 -15.39 -5.85 4.57
N PRO A 110 -14.14 -5.40 4.52
CA PRO A 110 -12.98 -6.27 4.38
C PRO A 110 -12.83 -7.19 5.60
N GLN A 111 -12.28 -8.37 5.37
CA GLN A 111 -12.02 -9.35 6.42
C GLN A 111 -10.54 -9.35 6.78
N SER A 112 -10.23 -9.27 8.07
CA SER A 112 -8.84 -9.26 8.56
C SER A 112 -8.05 -10.49 8.14
N ASP A 113 -8.70 -11.64 8.04
CA ASP A 113 -8.03 -12.90 7.66
C ASP A 113 -7.54 -12.85 6.22
N GLY A 114 -8.38 -12.39 5.27
CA GLY A 114 -7.97 -12.24 3.88
C GLY A 114 -6.86 -11.19 3.70
N VAL A 115 -6.94 -10.08 4.43
CA VAL A 115 -5.88 -9.07 4.47
C VAL A 115 -4.56 -9.65 5.03
N ALA A 116 -4.64 -10.43 6.11
CA ALA A 116 -3.48 -11.10 6.70
C ALA A 116 -2.87 -12.13 5.73
N ASP A 117 -3.70 -12.92 5.06
CA ASP A 117 -3.24 -13.90 4.08
C ASP A 117 -2.56 -13.24 2.88
N CYS A 118 -3.03 -12.07 2.45
CA CYS A 118 -2.38 -11.28 1.42
C CYS A 118 -0.93 -10.91 1.81
N MET A 119 -0.73 -10.37 3.02
CA MET A 119 0.62 -10.05 3.53
C MET A 119 1.49 -11.30 3.69
N ARG A 120 0.94 -12.41 4.22
CA ARG A 120 1.67 -13.69 4.34
C ARG A 120 2.11 -14.24 2.99
N ASN A 121 1.23 -14.17 1.98
CA ASN A 121 1.54 -14.58 0.61
C ASN A 121 2.68 -13.74 0.03
N ALA A 122 2.67 -12.42 0.24
CA ALA A 122 3.73 -11.53 -0.21
C ALA A 122 5.08 -11.86 0.44
N LEU A 123 5.11 -12.04 1.76
CA LEU A 123 6.31 -12.40 2.51
C LEU A 123 6.87 -13.75 2.08
N LYS A 124 5.98 -14.74 1.87
CA LYS A 124 6.35 -16.07 1.39
C LYS A 124 6.96 -16.02 0.00
N GLU A 125 6.34 -15.31 -0.94
CA GLU A 125 6.84 -15.16 -2.31
C GLU A 125 8.21 -14.46 -2.33
N ALA A 126 8.37 -13.42 -1.54
CA ALA A 126 9.62 -12.67 -1.39
C ALA A 126 10.69 -13.42 -0.59
N ASN A 127 10.37 -14.54 0.06
CA ASN A 127 11.23 -15.25 1.01
C ASN A 127 11.80 -14.35 2.12
N ILE A 128 10.92 -13.51 2.70
CA ILE A 128 11.24 -12.56 3.77
C ILE A 128 10.59 -13.01 5.08
N LEU A 129 11.34 -12.95 6.17
CA LEU A 129 10.82 -13.23 7.50
C LEU A 129 10.03 -12.02 8.04
N ILE A 130 9.08 -12.29 8.91
CA ILE A 130 8.25 -11.26 9.55
C ILE A 130 9.13 -10.22 10.27
N ASP A 131 10.17 -10.66 10.96
CA ASP A 131 11.08 -9.82 11.74
C ASP A 131 12.00 -8.93 10.89
N ASP A 132 12.09 -9.20 9.58
CA ASP A 132 12.89 -8.40 8.65
C ASP A 132 12.11 -7.19 8.11
N VAL A 133 10.81 -7.09 8.37
CA VAL A 133 9.96 -6.00 7.88
C VAL A 133 10.09 -4.78 8.78
N ASP A 134 10.58 -3.68 8.22
CA ASP A 134 10.80 -2.42 8.96
C ASP A 134 9.63 -1.45 8.87
N TYR A 135 8.86 -1.51 7.77
CA TYR A 135 7.82 -0.52 7.48
C TYR A 135 6.65 -1.13 6.69
N ILE A 136 5.45 -0.66 7.00
CA ILE A 136 4.24 -0.93 6.24
C ILE A 136 3.64 0.39 5.78
N ASN A 137 3.55 0.61 4.47
CA ASN A 137 2.63 1.58 3.93
C ASN A 137 1.25 0.93 3.89
N ALA A 138 0.39 1.36 4.78
CA ALA A 138 -0.93 0.80 4.95
C ALA A 138 -1.90 1.29 3.88
N HIS A 139 -2.92 0.49 3.59
CA HIS A 139 -4.06 0.98 2.83
C HIS A 139 -4.76 2.15 3.53
N GLY A 140 -4.99 2.05 4.84
CA GLY A 140 -5.28 3.15 5.75
C GLY A 140 -6.17 4.26 5.18
N THR A 141 -7.43 3.97 4.89
CA THR A 141 -8.35 4.92 4.22
C THR A 141 -8.97 5.96 5.15
N GLY A 142 -8.85 5.79 6.47
CA GLY A 142 -9.59 6.59 7.44
C GLY A 142 -11.06 6.17 7.59
N THR A 143 -11.47 5.04 7.00
CA THR A 143 -12.78 4.45 7.23
C THR A 143 -12.74 3.51 8.43
N LYS A 144 -13.85 3.44 9.19
CA LYS A 144 -13.89 2.64 10.42
C LYS A 144 -13.62 1.15 10.16
N LEU A 145 -14.23 0.59 9.11
CA LEU A 145 -14.15 -0.85 8.83
C LEU A 145 -12.78 -1.26 8.29
N ASN A 146 -12.26 -0.51 7.30
CA ASN A 146 -10.97 -0.83 6.72
C ASN A 146 -9.85 -0.75 7.75
N ASP A 147 -9.74 0.36 8.46
CA ASP A 147 -8.61 0.58 9.37
C ASP A 147 -8.61 -0.44 10.52
N LYS A 148 -9.81 -0.78 11.04
CA LYS A 148 -9.96 -1.84 12.03
C LYS A 148 -9.51 -3.21 11.49
N ALA A 149 -9.96 -3.59 10.29
CA ALA A 149 -9.61 -4.87 9.67
C ALA A 149 -8.12 -4.95 9.37
N GLU A 150 -7.52 -3.88 8.83
CA GLU A 150 -6.10 -3.81 8.53
C GLU A 150 -5.24 -3.88 9.80
N CYS A 151 -5.59 -3.14 10.84
CA CYS A 151 -4.88 -3.21 12.14
C CYS A 151 -4.96 -4.62 12.75
N ALA A 152 -6.11 -5.26 12.67
CA ALA A 152 -6.27 -6.65 13.13
C ALA A 152 -5.40 -7.60 12.30
N ALA A 153 -5.35 -7.45 10.99
CA ALA A 153 -4.52 -8.25 10.10
C ALA A 153 -3.01 -8.05 10.37
N ILE A 154 -2.56 -6.82 10.56
CA ILE A 154 -1.18 -6.52 10.93
C ILE A 154 -0.82 -7.23 12.25
N LYS A 155 -1.68 -7.17 13.25
CA LYS A 155 -1.48 -7.89 14.52
C LYS A 155 -1.46 -9.42 14.35
N GLN A 156 -2.29 -9.96 13.47
CA GLN A 156 -2.29 -11.40 13.15
C GLN A 156 -1.00 -11.89 12.47
N VAL A 157 -0.40 -11.05 11.63
CA VAL A 157 0.82 -11.39 10.88
C VAL A 157 2.05 -11.16 11.75
N PHE A 158 2.16 -9.99 12.38
CA PHE A 158 3.37 -9.53 13.06
C PHE A 158 3.39 -9.80 14.57
N GLY A 159 2.23 -10.15 15.16
CA GLY A 159 2.15 -10.49 16.60
C GLY A 159 2.64 -9.35 17.50
N ASN A 160 3.70 -9.61 18.22
CA ASN A 160 4.34 -8.64 19.13
C ASN A 160 5.39 -7.76 18.43
N HIS A 161 5.75 -8.06 17.18
CA HIS A 161 6.67 -7.23 16.39
C HIS A 161 5.95 -5.94 15.99
N LYS A 162 6.33 -4.82 16.58
CA LYS A 162 5.73 -3.51 16.29
C LYS A 162 6.41 -2.91 15.06
N VAL A 163 5.83 -3.16 13.88
CA VAL A 163 6.29 -2.57 12.62
C VAL A 163 5.79 -1.14 12.50
N ALA A 164 6.68 -0.21 12.18
CA ALA A 164 6.28 1.16 11.85
C ALA A 164 5.32 1.15 10.66
N THR A 165 4.15 1.74 10.84
CA THR A 165 3.07 1.72 9.83
C THR A 165 2.60 3.14 9.59
N SER A 166 2.37 3.54 8.32
CA SER A 166 1.72 4.83 8.07
C SER A 166 0.82 4.79 6.85
N SER A 167 -0.10 5.73 6.77
CA SER A 167 -0.94 5.95 5.59
C SER A 167 -0.72 7.34 5.03
N ILE A 168 -0.13 7.40 3.84
CA ILE A 168 0.04 8.66 3.11
C ILE A 168 -1.26 9.22 2.55
N LYS A 169 -2.36 8.44 2.57
CA LYS A 169 -3.70 8.95 2.24
C LYS A 169 -4.15 10.06 3.18
N SER A 170 -3.59 10.15 4.38
CA SER A 170 -3.80 11.27 5.29
C SER A 170 -3.37 12.61 4.67
N MET A 171 -2.36 12.60 3.78
CA MET A 171 -1.79 13.76 3.10
C MET A 171 -2.34 13.99 1.69
N LEU A 172 -2.54 12.90 0.94
CA LEU A 172 -2.85 12.94 -0.49
C LEU A 172 -4.34 12.69 -0.79
N GLY A 173 -5.09 12.15 0.18
CA GLY A 173 -6.39 11.56 -0.09
C GLY A 173 -6.26 10.19 -0.76
N HIS A 174 -7.39 9.60 -1.11
CA HIS A 174 -7.45 8.32 -1.80
C HIS A 174 -7.53 8.52 -3.31
N THR A 175 -6.45 8.26 -4.01
CA THR A 175 -6.32 8.43 -5.47
C THR A 175 -6.78 7.19 -6.26
N MET A 176 -7.72 6.44 -5.73
CA MET A 176 -8.41 5.30 -6.34
C MET A 176 -7.45 4.25 -6.96
N GLY A 177 -7.54 3.97 -8.25
CA GLY A 177 -6.68 2.99 -8.92
C GLY A 177 -5.20 3.41 -9.00
N ALA A 178 -4.89 4.69 -8.85
CA ALA A 178 -3.54 5.19 -8.75
C ALA A 178 -2.92 5.02 -7.35
N ALA A 179 -3.75 4.83 -6.30
CA ALA A 179 -3.33 4.91 -4.91
C ALA A 179 -2.16 3.97 -4.59
N SER A 180 -2.33 2.67 -4.83
CA SER A 180 -1.29 1.68 -4.50
C SER A 180 0.00 1.84 -5.32
N ALA A 181 -0.07 2.44 -6.53
CA ALA A 181 1.13 2.76 -7.32
C ALA A 181 1.91 3.97 -6.74
N ILE A 182 1.20 5.04 -6.36
CA ILE A 182 1.81 6.20 -5.69
C ILE A 182 2.42 5.77 -4.35
N GLU A 183 1.74 4.88 -3.63
CA GLU A 183 2.19 4.31 -2.36
C GLU A 183 3.43 3.42 -2.53
N ALA A 184 3.50 2.64 -3.62
CA ALA A 184 4.71 1.88 -3.96
C ALA A 184 5.91 2.81 -4.23
N ILE A 185 5.70 3.94 -4.90
CA ILE A 185 6.74 4.96 -5.09
C ILE A 185 7.16 5.55 -3.74
N ALA A 186 6.22 5.84 -2.85
CA ALA A 186 6.54 6.32 -1.50
C ALA A 186 7.37 5.28 -0.72
N CYS A 187 7.07 3.98 -0.83
CA CYS A 187 7.88 2.92 -0.25
C CYS A 187 9.30 2.88 -0.84
N CYS A 188 9.46 3.01 -2.16
CA CYS A 188 10.77 3.10 -2.79
C CYS A 188 11.60 4.27 -2.25
N LEU A 189 10.98 5.44 -2.09
CA LEU A 189 11.62 6.62 -1.52
C LEU A 189 11.92 6.45 -0.02
N THR A 190 11.05 5.76 0.71
CA THR A 190 11.25 5.45 2.15
C THR A 190 12.46 4.56 2.37
N VAL A 191 12.59 3.46 1.63
CA VAL A 191 13.75 2.57 1.76
C VAL A 191 15.04 3.26 1.30
N GLN A 192 14.97 4.08 0.25
CA GLN A 192 16.12 4.82 -0.25
C GLN A 192 16.66 5.85 0.75
N ASN A 193 15.74 6.64 1.35
CA ASN A 193 16.10 7.79 2.20
C ASN A 193 16.11 7.47 3.70
N SER A 194 15.63 6.29 4.11
CA SER A 194 15.45 5.92 5.52
C SER A 194 14.62 6.97 6.28
N LEU A 195 13.52 7.40 5.64
CA LEU A 195 12.58 8.40 6.15
C LEU A 195 11.14 7.89 5.95
N ILE A 196 10.47 7.55 7.04
CA ILE A 196 9.08 7.08 7.02
C ILE A 196 8.15 8.29 7.01
N PRO A 197 7.22 8.38 6.02
CA PRO A 197 6.22 9.44 5.99
C PRO A 197 5.21 9.25 7.13
N PRO A 198 4.65 10.34 7.69
CA PRO A 198 3.71 10.22 8.80
C PRO A 198 2.29 9.89 8.35
N THR A 199 1.48 9.39 9.28
CA THR A 199 0.03 9.51 9.23
C THR A 199 -0.35 10.84 9.88
N ILE A 200 -0.71 11.85 9.10
CA ILE A 200 -1.10 13.17 9.64
C ILE A 200 -2.58 13.14 10.09
N ASN A 201 -3.01 14.19 10.79
CA ASN A 201 -4.35 14.35 11.34
C ASN A 201 -4.70 13.32 12.44
N TYR A 202 -3.70 12.67 13.04
CA TYR A 202 -3.88 11.74 14.14
C TYR A 202 -3.95 12.51 15.46
N GLU A 203 -5.08 12.46 16.14
CA GLU A 203 -5.37 13.24 17.35
C GLU A 203 -5.72 12.37 18.56
N THR A 204 -6.49 11.31 18.33
CA THR A 204 -7.03 10.47 19.40
C THR A 204 -6.73 9.00 19.13
N PRO A 205 -5.97 8.33 20.00
CA PRO A 205 -5.71 6.90 19.89
C PRO A 205 -7.00 6.07 19.88
N ASP A 206 -7.06 5.09 18.98
CA ASP A 206 -8.14 4.12 18.91
C ASP A 206 -7.66 2.76 19.41
N PRO A 207 -8.25 2.20 20.49
CA PRO A 207 -7.89 0.86 20.98
C PRO A 207 -8.08 -0.27 19.93
N GLU A 208 -8.95 -0.09 18.96
CA GLU A 208 -9.13 -1.05 17.86
C GLU A 208 -8.02 -0.94 16.81
N CYS A 209 -7.30 0.19 16.75
CA CYS A 209 -6.20 0.48 15.83
C CYS A 209 -4.86 0.70 16.60
N ASP A 210 -4.59 -0.10 17.63
CA ASP A 210 -3.36 -0.03 18.43
C ASP A 210 -2.15 -0.60 17.65
N ILE A 211 -1.61 0.23 16.75
CA ILE A 211 -0.40 0.01 15.96
C ILE A 211 0.51 1.24 16.07
N ASP A 212 1.77 1.11 15.68
CA ASP A 212 2.68 2.26 15.54
C ASP A 212 2.40 2.98 14.22
N CYS A 213 1.42 3.89 14.21
CA CYS A 213 0.97 4.55 12.98
C CYS A 213 1.84 5.74 12.54
N VAL A 214 3.01 5.97 13.12
CA VAL A 214 3.92 7.10 12.84
C VAL A 214 3.14 8.43 12.83
N PRO A 215 2.62 8.88 13.98
CA PRO A 215 1.65 9.97 14.00
C PRO A 215 2.29 11.32 13.71
N ASN A 216 1.70 12.09 12.81
CA ASN A 216 1.88 13.50 12.50
C ASN A 216 3.29 13.97 12.06
N ILE A 217 4.36 13.28 12.44
CA ILE A 217 5.74 13.70 12.15
C ILE A 217 6.49 12.56 11.48
N ALA A 218 7.16 12.87 10.35
CA ALA A 218 8.01 11.91 9.66
C ALA A 218 9.11 11.38 10.58
N ARG A 219 9.39 10.07 10.48
CA ARG A 219 10.36 9.38 11.33
C ARG A 219 11.61 9.03 10.55
N LYS A 220 12.76 9.47 11.05
CA LYS A 220 14.06 9.02 10.56
C LYS A 220 14.37 7.66 11.16
N GLN A 221 14.32 6.61 10.33
CA GLN A 221 14.54 5.23 10.73
C GLN A 221 15.08 4.47 9.54
N ARG A 222 16.07 3.59 9.76
CA ARG A 222 16.53 2.68 8.70
C ARG A 222 15.37 1.77 8.30
N VAL A 223 15.15 1.69 7.01
CA VAL A 223 14.13 0.82 6.39
C VAL A 223 14.82 0.06 5.26
N ASP A 224 14.99 -1.23 5.43
CA ASP A 224 15.55 -2.09 4.41
C ASP A 224 14.43 -2.85 3.67
N ILE A 225 13.37 -3.24 4.38
CA ILE A 225 12.18 -3.92 3.83
C ILE A 225 10.92 -3.14 4.15
N ALA A 226 10.16 -2.80 3.11
CA ALA A 226 8.85 -2.17 3.22
C ALA A 226 7.77 -3.03 2.57
N LEU A 227 6.59 -3.09 3.18
CA LEU A 227 5.37 -3.62 2.57
C LEU A 227 4.50 -2.47 2.07
N ASN A 228 3.87 -2.66 0.92
CA ASN A 228 2.89 -1.74 0.36
C ASN A 228 1.54 -2.43 0.22
N ASN A 229 0.59 -2.10 1.09
CA ASN A 229 -0.74 -2.68 1.15
C ASN A 229 -1.73 -1.92 0.27
N GLY A 230 -2.51 -2.63 -0.54
CA GLY A 230 -3.60 -2.08 -1.31
C GLY A 230 -4.82 -2.99 -1.21
N PHE A 231 -5.89 -2.54 -0.55
CA PHE A 231 -7.11 -3.30 -0.36
C PHE A 231 -8.27 -2.61 -1.09
N ALA A 232 -9.13 -3.40 -1.71
CA ALA A 232 -10.14 -2.87 -2.59
C ALA A 232 -11.51 -3.48 -2.31
N PHE A 233 -12.53 -2.84 -2.83
CA PHE A 233 -13.90 -3.34 -2.80
C PHE A 233 -13.99 -4.76 -3.34
N GLY A 234 -14.89 -5.55 -2.74
CA GLY A 234 -15.05 -6.97 -3.03
C GLY A 234 -13.99 -7.85 -2.38
N GLY A 235 -13.07 -7.25 -1.58
CA GLY A 235 -12.01 -7.98 -0.89
C GLY A 235 -10.80 -8.30 -1.76
N ASN A 236 -10.60 -7.59 -2.87
CA ASN A 236 -9.38 -7.73 -3.68
C ASN A 236 -8.21 -7.09 -2.95
N ASN A 237 -7.34 -7.90 -2.38
CA ASN A 237 -6.20 -7.48 -1.59
C ASN A 237 -4.90 -7.69 -2.35
N SER A 238 -3.96 -6.77 -2.16
CA SER A 238 -2.62 -6.83 -2.73
C SER A 238 -1.59 -6.30 -1.74
N CYS A 239 -0.42 -6.91 -1.72
CA CYS A 239 0.72 -6.46 -0.92
C CYS A 239 1.98 -6.64 -1.75
N LEU A 240 2.79 -5.58 -1.91
CA LEU A 240 4.12 -5.66 -2.53
C LEU A 240 5.19 -5.69 -1.44
N VAL A 241 6.28 -6.41 -1.69
CA VAL A 241 7.50 -6.40 -0.87
C VAL A 241 8.58 -5.63 -1.60
N ILE A 242 9.04 -4.55 -1.00
CA ILE A 242 10.01 -3.61 -1.57
C ILE A 242 11.25 -3.58 -0.68
N ARG A 243 12.42 -3.79 -1.28
CA ARG A 243 13.72 -3.80 -0.59
C ARG A 243 14.58 -2.63 -1.01
N LYS A 244 15.34 -2.12 -0.05
CA LYS A 244 16.41 -1.16 -0.31
C LYS A 244 17.46 -1.78 -1.23
N PHE A 245 17.76 -1.09 -2.32
CA PHE A 245 18.89 -1.49 -3.17
C PHE A 245 20.22 -1.09 -2.50
N THR A 246 21.13 -2.03 -2.42
CA THR A 246 22.51 -1.82 -1.97
C THR A 246 23.44 -2.32 -3.06
N LYS A 247 24.38 -1.44 -3.50
CA LYS A 247 25.42 -1.81 -4.48
C LYS A 247 26.39 -2.79 -3.90
#